data_48bbb913c88c01d0d324fbcdb6bf3c3e
#
_entry.id   48bbb913c88c01d0d324fbcdb6bf3c3e
#
_cell.length_a   1.000
_cell.length_b   1.000
_cell.length_c   1.000
_cell.angle_alpha   90.00
_cell.angle_beta   90.00
_cell.angle_gamma   90.00
#
_symmetry.space_group_name_H-M   'P 1'
#
loop_
_entity.id
_entity.type
_entity.pdbx_description
1 polymer ?
#
loop_
_entity_poly.entity_id
_entity_poly.type
_entity_poly.pdbx_seq_one_letter_code
_entity_poly.pdbx_strand_id
1 'polypeptide(L)'
;MSSRVTTPPVDIDGIVACFKNSIMRARSEEDVRVWVSRCIEELILKPLGIMQVGKYEYTLISGARVDALYGHVVIEYKAPGKLSTQSDIQRAREQVIKYITQEAGNKAEYARYLGVIISDKIAFVKYDQRTDTWILRGPYDIRREAIVKFVEALRGLRRKPLDVEHLLSDFGPKSEVTIKLVRAFYDMIISLKDDSRAKLLFSDWMRLFRQATGYRPEELEELPKLASEYGIQGSVNYDALIFSIHTFYALLLKLIAAEITYLYGGGKFYRSYIAELDDAYSKGGLDELKRTLQELESGGIFKRLLSIENFLEGDYFSWYLDVFDKNLADLIAELARQLSDYEIATPQLEPEFARDLLKRLYQNLVPSDLRHRLGEFYTPDWLANYLLDEVGLSFENLNKIGEEDPLKPLNIRVLDPACGSGTFLVLYISRLRRYAEEHYLTDMLLRYVLDNVVGFDLNPLAVLTARTNYLLAVADLLAYSTGTVEIPIYLADSIMVEKQGKM
;
A
#
# COMPACT_ATOMS: atom_id res chain seq x y z
N MET A 1 11.45 -30.07 -14.00
CA MET A 1 12.56 -29.26 -13.44
C MET A 1 12.80 -28.12 -14.42
N SER A 2 12.10 -27.01 -14.25
CA SER A 2 12.34 -25.77 -15.01
C SER A 2 13.41 -25.00 -14.24
N SER A 3 14.57 -24.80 -14.84
CA SER A 3 15.63 -23.95 -14.31
C SER A 3 15.06 -22.51 -14.20
N ARG A 4 14.69 -22.10 -12.98
CA ARG A 4 14.39 -20.70 -12.71
C ARG A 4 15.68 -19.90 -12.97
N VAL A 5 15.72 -19.20 -14.09
CA VAL A 5 16.72 -18.18 -14.34
C VAL A 5 16.51 -17.11 -13.27
N THR A 6 17.41 -17.04 -12.30
CA THR A 6 17.45 -15.94 -11.32
C THR A 6 17.67 -14.66 -12.11
N THR A 7 16.60 -13.90 -12.31
CA THR A 7 16.69 -12.56 -12.90
C THR A 7 17.60 -11.69 -12.01
N PRO A 8 18.59 -10.99 -12.57
CA PRO A 8 19.47 -10.14 -11.78
C PRO A 8 18.65 -9.06 -11.06
N PRO A 9 19.02 -8.69 -9.83
CA PRO A 9 18.31 -7.66 -9.08
C PRO A 9 18.38 -6.32 -9.80
N VAL A 10 17.28 -5.58 -9.80
CA VAL A 10 17.21 -4.23 -10.40
C VAL A 10 17.99 -3.25 -9.53
N ASP A 11 19.02 -2.62 -10.10
CA ASP A 11 19.87 -1.64 -9.44
C ASP A 11 19.25 -0.24 -9.52
N ILE A 12 18.46 0.14 -8.52
CA ILE A 12 17.77 1.45 -8.50
C ILE A 12 18.75 2.61 -8.51
N ASP A 13 19.85 2.54 -7.76
CA ASP A 13 20.83 3.62 -7.74
C ASP A 13 21.58 3.73 -9.07
N GLY A 14 21.84 2.60 -9.72
CA GLY A 14 22.37 2.56 -11.09
C GLY A 14 21.42 3.20 -12.10
N ILE A 15 20.11 2.98 -11.97
CA ILE A 15 19.09 3.62 -12.81
C ILE A 15 19.05 5.13 -12.59
N VAL A 16 19.02 5.58 -11.33
CA VAL A 16 19.07 7.00 -10.97
C VAL A 16 20.32 7.67 -11.59
N ALA A 17 21.49 7.04 -11.44
CA ALA A 17 22.73 7.55 -12.02
C ALA A 17 22.68 7.58 -13.57
N CYS A 18 22.13 6.55 -14.20
CA CYS A 18 21.96 6.48 -15.66
C CYS A 18 21.06 7.61 -16.17
N PHE A 19 19.89 7.80 -15.55
CA PHE A 19 18.96 8.88 -15.93
C PHE A 19 19.58 10.26 -15.75
N LYS A 20 20.18 10.55 -14.59
CA LYS A 20 20.85 11.83 -14.32
C LYS A 20 21.97 12.11 -15.33
N ASN A 21 22.83 11.13 -15.60
CA ASN A 21 23.93 11.28 -16.57
C ASN A 21 23.42 11.50 -18.01
N SER A 22 22.36 10.79 -18.40
CA SER A 22 21.72 10.93 -19.69
C SER A 22 21.15 12.34 -19.87
N ILE A 23 20.38 12.79 -18.90
CA ILE A 23 19.72 14.10 -18.94
C ILE A 23 20.71 15.25 -18.84
N MET A 24 21.74 15.15 -18.03
CA MET A 24 22.77 16.19 -17.90
C MET A 24 23.51 16.43 -19.21
N ARG A 25 23.64 15.41 -20.06
CA ARG A 25 24.31 15.50 -21.40
C ARG A 25 23.33 15.89 -22.51
N ALA A 26 22.02 15.72 -22.30
CA ALA A 26 21.00 15.97 -23.29
C ALA A 26 20.88 17.48 -23.61
N ARG A 27 20.74 17.81 -24.87
CA ARG A 27 20.52 19.18 -25.37
C ARG A 27 19.12 19.34 -25.99
N SER A 28 18.51 18.23 -26.34
CA SER A 28 17.19 18.17 -26.99
C SER A 28 16.29 17.13 -26.33
N GLU A 29 15.01 17.14 -26.66
CA GLU A 29 14.02 16.13 -26.29
C GLU A 29 14.43 14.75 -26.87
N GLU A 30 14.93 14.73 -28.09
CA GLU A 30 15.43 13.54 -28.77
C GLU A 30 16.60 12.89 -28.00
N ASP A 31 17.57 13.70 -27.51
CA ASP A 31 18.68 13.18 -26.71
C ASP A 31 18.16 12.51 -25.44
N VAL A 32 17.22 13.15 -24.74
CA VAL A 32 16.59 12.58 -23.53
C VAL A 32 15.91 11.26 -23.87
N ARG A 33 15.12 11.23 -24.92
CA ARG A 33 14.43 10.03 -25.39
C ARG A 33 15.40 8.88 -25.63
N VAL A 34 16.40 9.06 -26.47
CA VAL A 34 17.32 8.00 -26.87
C VAL A 34 18.14 7.47 -25.70
N TRP A 35 18.67 8.35 -24.85
CA TRP A 35 19.56 7.92 -23.77
C TRP A 35 18.81 7.35 -22.57
N VAL A 36 17.67 7.93 -22.21
CA VAL A 36 16.84 7.40 -21.11
C VAL A 36 16.17 6.08 -21.52
N SER A 37 15.69 5.95 -22.76
CA SER A 37 15.14 4.68 -23.25
C SER A 37 16.16 3.55 -23.15
N ARG A 38 17.42 3.81 -23.45
CA ARG A 38 18.49 2.81 -23.27
C ARG A 38 18.68 2.41 -21.81
N CYS A 39 18.60 3.37 -20.87
CA CYS A 39 18.64 3.05 -19.45
C CYS A 39 17.44 2.17 -19.05
N ILE A 40 16.24 2.45 -19.56
CA ILE A 40 15.04 1.66 -19.32
C ILE A 40 15.22 0.22 -19.80
N GLU A 41 15.65 0.06 -21.03
CA GLU A 41 15.82 -1.27 -21.65
C GLU A 41 16.88 -2.11 -20.93
N GLU A 42 18.07 -1.56 -20.71
CA GLU A 42 19.22 -2.29 -20.17
C GLU A 42 19.12 -2.53 -18.65
N LEU A 43 18.64 -1.53 -17.88
CA LEU A 43 18.69 -1.56 -16.41
C LEU A 43 17.35 -1.90 -15.77
N ILE A 44 16.24 -1.84 -16.50
CA ILE A 44 14.89 -2.14 -15.97
C ILE A 44 14.29 -3.36 -16.67
N LEU A 45 13.99 -3.24 -17.98
CA LEU A 45 13.24 -4.27 -18.69
C LEU A 45 14.00 -5.60 -18.76
N LYS A 46 15.29 -5.54 -19.11
CA LYS A 46 16.13 -6.73 -19.22
C LYS A 46 16.30 -7.46 -17.87
N PRO A 47 16.64 -6.80 -16.74
CA PRO A 47 16.66 -7.43 -15.43
C PRO A 47 15.31 -7.97 -14.96
N LEU A 48 14.20 -7.30 -15.33
CA LEU A 48 12.84 -7.78 -15.01
C LEU A 48 12.40 -8.92 -15.96
N GLY A 49 13.20 -9.28 -16.95
CA GLY A 49 12.84 -10.26 -17.97
C GLY A 49 11.62 -9.84 -18.80
N ILE A 50 11.37 -8.53 -18.92
CA ILE A 50 10.29 -7.97 -19.75
C ILE A 50 10.80 -7.91 -21.19
N MET A 51 10.28 -8.83 -22.03
CA MET A 51 10.65 -8.94 -23.45
C MET A 51 9.90 -7.94 -24.35
N GLN A 52 9.10 -7.04 -23.78
CA GLN A 52 8.44 -6.00 -24.55
C GLN A 52 9.46 -4.96 -25.00
N VAL A 53 9.71 -4.91 -26.30
CA VAL A 53 10.43 -3.80 -26.92
C VAL A 53 9.52 -2.58 -26.90
N GLY A 54 10.02 -1.44 -26.41
CA GLY A 54 9.29 -0.18 -26.48
C GLY A 54 8.93 0.14 -27.94
N LYS A 55 7.70 0.53 -28.16
CA LYS A 55 7.30 1.08 -29.46
C LYS A 55 7.65 2.57 -29.46
N TYR A 56 8.75 2.91 -30.07
CA TYR A 56 9.22 4.30 -30.20
C TYR A 56 8.56 4.98 -31.39
N GLU A 57 8.28 6.29 -31.25
CA GLU A 57 7.53 7.05 -32.27
C GLU A 57 6.28 6.33 -32.73
N TYR A 58 5.61 5.66 -31.78
CA TYR A 58 4.42 4.87 -32.08
C TYR A 58 3.30 5.77 -32.56
N THR A 59 2.77 5.44 -33.74
CA THR A 59 1.60 6.14 -34.27
C THR A 59 0.35 5.50 -33.70
N LEU A 60 -0.39 6.27 -32.89
CA LEU A 60 -1.67 5.87 -32.33
C LEU A 60 -2.71 5.60 -33.41
N ILE A 61 -3.80 4.92 -33.05
CA ILE A 61 -4.96 4.66 -33.96
C ILE A 61 -5.48 5.95 -34.58
N SER A 62 -5.37 7.08 -33.88
CA SER A 62 -5.77 8.42 -34.33
C SER A 62 -4.77 9.13 -35.27
N GLY A 63 -3.58 8.55 -35.52
CA GLY A 63 -2.52 9.15 -36.30
C GLY A 63 -1.57 10.08 -35.49
N ALA A 64 -1.79 10.30 -34.19
CA ALA A 64 -0.85 11.01 -33.33
C ALA A 64 0.36 10.12 -33.00
N ARG A 65 1.53 10.74 -32.73
CA ARG A 65 2.75 10.02 -32.36
C ARG A 65 3.05 10.17 -30.88
N VAL A 66 3.41 9.06 -30.23
CA VAL A 66 3.87 8.98 -28.83
C VAL A 66 5.36 8.69 -28.85
N ASP A 67 6.11 9.29 -27.94
CA ASP A 67 7.56 9.09 -27.87
C ASP A 67 7.95 7.65 -27.55
N ALA A 68 7.28 7.04 -26.56
CA ALA A 68 7.41 5.63 -26.27
C ALA A 68 6.14 5.05 -25.63
N LEU A 69 5.82 3.81 -25.99
CA LEU A 69 4.72 3.02 -25.41
C LEU A 69 5.24 1.65 -24.98
N TYR A 70 5.14 1.35 -23.70
CA TYR A 70 5.46 0.06 -23.10
C TYR A 70 4.17 -0.55 -22.52
N GLY A 71 3.46 -1.36 -23.31
CA GLY A 71 2.18 -1.90 -22.93
C GLY A 71 1.16 -0.81 -22.62
N HIS A 72 0.84 -0.59 -21.34
CA HIS A 72 -0.07 0.47 -20.88
C HIS A 72 0.67 1.68 -20.25
N VAL A 73 2.01 1.70 -20.30
CA VAL A 73 2.82 2.84 -19.85
C VAL A 73 3.17 3.72 -21.04
N VAL A 74 2.61 4.91 -21.08
CA VAL A 74 2.85 5.94 -22.10
C VAL A 74 3.93 6.87 -21.58
N ILE A 75 5.04 7.02 -22.29
CA ILE A 75 6.13 7.92 -21.91
C ILE A 75 6.22 9.08 -22.88
N GLU A 76 6.25 10.27 -22.32
CA GLU A 76 6.51 11.53 -22.99
C GLU A 76 7.83 12.09 -22.50
N TYR A 77 8.76 12.35 -23.40
CA TYR A 77 10.04 12.95 -23.08
C TYR A 77 9.98 14.47 -23.31
N LYS A 78 10.71 15.22 -22.51
CA LYS A 78 10.86 16.66 -22.64
C LYS A 78 12.32 17.06 -22.49
N ALA A 79 12.73 18.09 -23.22
CA ALA A 79 14.07 18.65 -23.06
C ALA A 79 14.33 19.09 -21.62
N PRO A 80 15.59 19.07 -21.13
CA PRO A 80 15.91 19.51 -19.78
C PRO A 80 15.40 20.92 -19.49
N GLY A 81 14.82 21.11 -18.29
CA GLY A 81 14.22 22.38 -17.85
C GLY A 81 12.76 22.61 -18.30
N LYS A 82 12.18 21.72 -19.11
CA LYS A 82 10.80 21.85 -19.60
C LYS A 82 9.72 21.36 -18.65
N LEU A 83 10.07 21.02 -17.40
CA LEU A 83 9.14 20.76 -16.31
C LEU A 83 9.35 21.72 -15.13
N SER A 84 9.81 22.95 -15.42
CA SER A 84 10.13 23.96 -14.41
C SER A 84 9.01 24.97 -14.19
N THR A 85 8.11 25.15 -15.15
CA THR A 85 6.97 26.09 -15.02
C THR A 85 5.64 25.35 -15.02
N GLN A 86 4.66 25.91 -14.32
CA GLN A 86 3.28 25.37 -14.28
C GLN A 86 2.69 25.21 -15.69
N SER A 87 2.96 26.17 -16.59
CA SER A 87 2.49 26.13 -17.99
C SER A 87 3.10 24.97 -18.78
N ASP A 88 4.40 24.68 -18.59
CA ASP A 88 5.06 23.59 -19.28
C ASP A 88 4.59 22.24 -18.74
N ILE A 89 4.43 22.12 -17.43
CA ILE A 89 3.89 20.93 -16.77
C ILE A 89 2.47 20.62 -17.26
N GLN A 90 1.62 21.66 -17.32
CA GLN A 90 0.24 21.50 -17.79
C GLN A 90 0.18 21.06 -19.26
N ARG A 91 1.00 21.64 -20.13
CA ARG A 91 1.08 21.22 -21.55
C ARG A 91 1.53 19.77 -21.71
N ALA A 92 2.56 19.37 -20.99
CA ALA A 92 3.03 17.98 -21.02
C ALA A 92 1.97 17.02 -20.50
N ARG A 93 1.27 17.38 -19.42
CA ARG A 93 0.14 16.62 -18.89
C ARG A 93 -0.98 16.45 -19.94
N GLU A 94 -1.41 17.52 -20.56
CA GLU A 94 -2.46 17.49 -21.60
C GLU A 94 -2.07 16.64 -22.78
N GLN A 95 -0.81 16.65 -23.16
CA GLN A 95 -0.28 15.83 -24.24
C GLN A 95 -0.35 14.35 -23.90
N VAL A 96 0.06 13.94 -22.69
CA VAL A 96 -0.04 12.57 -22.21
C VAL A 96 -1.50 12.12 -22.10
N ILE A 97 -2.39 12.95 -21.57
CA ILE A 97 -3.82 12.67 -21.48
C ILE A 97 -4.40 12.41 -22.88
N LYS A 98 -4.06 13.26 -23.84
CA LYS A 98 -4.48 13.08 -25.22
C LYS A 98 -4.02 11.74 -25.79
N TYR A 99 -2.79 11.33 -25.53
CA TYR A 99 -2.27 10.04 -26.00
C TYR A 99 -3.01 8.87 -25.37
N ILE A 100 -3.21 8.88 -24.04
CA ILE A 100 -3.93 7.83 -23.36
C ILE A 100 -5.37 7.73 -23.84
N THR A 101 -6.06 8.85 -23.98
CA THR A 101 -7.46 8.86 -24.43
C THR A 101 -7.62 8.34 -25.87
N GLN A 102 -6.63 8.56 -26.72
CA GLN A 102 -6.61 8.07 -28.08
C GLN A 102 -6.25 6.58 -28.18
N GLU A 103 -5.31 6.10 -27.38
CA GLU A 103 -4.89 4.70 -27.38
C GLU A 103 -5.94 3.79 -26.73
N ALA A 104 -6.51 4.20 -25.61
CA ALA A 104 -7.51 3.43 -24.89
C ALA A 104 -8.86 3.30 -25.62
N GLY A 105 -9.18 4.23 -26.50
CA GLY A 105 -10.39 4.21 -27.32
C GLY A 105 -11.69 4.48 -26.57
N ASN A 106 -11.81 4.15 -25.30
CA ASN A 106 -12.97 4.42 -24.47
C ASN A 106 -12.61 4.75 -23.02
N LYS A 107 -13.50 5.44 -22.32
CA LYS A 107 -13.26 5.98 -20.98
C LYS A 107 -13.05 4.90 -19.90
N ALA A 108 -13.66 3.75 -20.04
CA ALA A 108 -13.51 2.65 -19.08
C ALA A 108 -12.08 2.07 -19.06
N GLU A 109 -11.35 2.21 -20.16
CA GLU A 109 -9.99 1.72 -20.29
C GLU A 109 -8.92 2.74 -19.81
N TYR A 110 -9.28 4.02 -19.59
CA TYR A 110 -8.31 5.05 -19.22
C TYR A 110 -7.51 4.72 -17.95
N ALA A 111 -8.16 4.15 -16.95
CA ALA A 111 -7.52 3.81 -15.68
C ALA A 111 -6.46 2.68 -15.80
N ARG A 112 -6.45 1.95 -16.92
CA ARG A 112 -5.41 0.95 -17.21
C ARG A 112 -4.07 1.57 -17.58
N TYR A 113 -4.09 2.81 -18.08
CA TYR A 113 -2.89 3.48 -18.57
C TYR A 113 -2.23 4.31 -17.48
N LEU A 114 -0.92 4.38 -17.52
CA LEU A 114 -0.12 5.32 -16.78
C LEU A 114 0.68 6.17 -17.75
N GLY A 115 0.55 7.48 -17.63
CA GLY A 115 1.39 8.45 -18.32
C GLY A 115 2.61 8.80 -17.48
N VAL A 116 3.78 8.83 -18.09
CA VAL A 116 5.04 9.24 -17.46
C VAL A 116 5.65 10.35 -18.28
N ILE A 117 6.00 11.45 -17.64
CA ILE A 117 6.68 12.58 -18.29
C ILE A 117 8.10 12.62 -17.74
N ILE A 118 9.09 12.54 -18.60
CA ILE A 118 10.52 12.49 -18.24
C ILE A 118 11.26 13.65 -18.84
N SER A 119 11.92 14.44 -17.99
CA SER A 119 12.85 15.53 -18.31
C SER A 119 13.98 15.50 -17.28
N ASP A 120 14.49 16.63 -16.83
CA ASP A 120 15.29 16.76 -15.60
C ASP A 120 14.52 16.40 -14.32
N LYS A 121 13.22 16.27 -14.45
CA LYS A 121 12.28 15.76 -13.44
C LYS A 121 11.41 14.66 -14.04
N ILE A 122 10.70 13.93 -13.19
CA ILE A 122 9.74 12.90 -13.59
C ILE A 122 8.37 13.18 -13.00
N ALA A 123 7.30 13.06 -13.80
CA ALA A 123 5.94 13.20 -13.35
C ALA A 123 5.06 12.05 -13.86
N PHE A 124 3.98 11.76 -13.12
CA PHE A 124 3.06 10.67 -13.43
C PHE A 124 1.66 11.23 -13.64
N VAL A 125 0.96 10.71 -14.65
CA VAL A 125 -0.40 11.12 -15.01
C VAL A 125 -1.28 9.89 -15.02
N LYS A 126 -2.34 9.87 -14.22
CA LYS A 126 -3.28 8.77 -14.15
C LYS A 126 -4.72 9.26 -14.11
N TYR A 127 -5.63 8.46 -14.69
CA TYR A 127 -7.05 8.74 -14.64
C TYR A 127 -7.67 8.08 -13.42
N ASP A 128 -8.36 8.86 -12.59
CA ASP A 128 -9.18 8.37 -11.48
C ASP A 128 -10.64 8.22 -11.94
N GLN A 129 -11.09 6.99 -12.05
CA GLN A 129 -12.47 6.65 -12.46
C GLN A 129 -13.53 7.15 -11.47
N ARG A 130 -13.19 7.29 -10.18
CA ARG A 130 -14.15 7.66 -9.14
C ARG A 130 -14.48 9.14 -9.15
N THR A 131 -13.47 9.96 -9.33
CA THR A 131 -13.61 11.42 -9.40
C THR A 131 -13.82 11.91 -10.83
N ASP A 132 -13.66 11.03 -11.81
CA ASP A 132 -13.71 11.35 -13.23
C ASP A 132 -12.69 12.44 -13.63
N THR A 133 -11.50 12.38 -13.01
CA THR A 133 -10.44 13.38 -13.20
C THR A 133 -9.10 12.75 -13.51
N TRP A 134 -8.23 13.53 -14.14
CA TRP A 134 -6.84 13.17 -14.34
C TRP A 134 -5.97 13.73 -13.23
N ILE A 135 -5.27 12.86 -12.54
CA ILE A 135 -4.36 13.20 -11.45
C ILE A 135 -2.95 13.31 -12.03
N LEU A 136 -2.26 14.40 -11.70
CA LEU A 136 -0.82 14.57 -11.91
C LEU A 136 -0.11 14.42 -10.57
N ARG A 137 0.94 13.61 -10.54
CA ARG A 137 1.85 13.45 -9.38
C ARG A 137 3.26 13.91 -9.76
N GLY A 138 3.84 14.75 -8.96
CA GLY A 138 5.10 15.43 -9.23
C GLY A 138 4.90 16.79 -9.91
N PRO A 139 5.94 17.35 -10.58
CA PRO A 139 7.19 16.69 -10.97
C PRO A 139 8.15 16.46 -9.79
N TYR A 140 8.69 15.26 -9.72
CA TYR A 140 9.67 14.85 -8.72
C TYR A 140 11.09 14.98 -9.30
N ASP A 141 12.07 15.29 -8.46
CA ASP A 141 13.47 15.13 -8.83
C ASP A 141 13.75 13.66 -9.17
N ILE A 142 14.72 13.41 -10.06
CA ILE A 142 15.15 12.05 -10.37
C ILE A 142 15.97 11.52 -9.19
N ARG A 143 15.24 10.97 -8.22
CA ARG A 143 15.75 10.32 -7.00
C ARG A 143 15.19 8.89 -6.93
N ARG A 144 15.65 8.15 -5.93
CA ARG A 144 15.26 6.77 -5.71
C ARG A 144 13.74 6.56 -5.73
N GLU A 145 12.98 7.42 -5.03
CA GLU A 145 11.54 7.29 -4.83
C GLU A 145 10.77 7.39 -6.14
N ALA A 146 11.15 8.35 -7.00
CA ALA A 146 10.54 8.52 -8.31
C ALA A 146 10.89 7.37 -9.26
N ILE A 147 12.14 6.88 -9.21
CA ILE A 147 12.58 5.74 -10.03
C ILE A 147 11.92 4.44 -9.56
N VAL A 148 11.73 4.23 -8.25
CA VAL A 148 10.99 3.07 -7.72
C VAL A 148 9.56 3.05 -8.28
N LYS A 149 8.83 4.17 -8.23
CA LYS A 149 7.47 4.29 -8.81
C LYS A 149 7.47 3.94 -10.30
N PHE A 150 8.47 4.41 -11.03
CA PHE A 150 8.59 4.12 -12.46
C PHE A 150 8.91 2.65 -12.76
N VAL A 151 9.85 2.06 -12.02
CA VAL A 151 10.18 0.63 -12.16
C VAL A 151 8.97 -0.24 -11.85
N GLU A 152 8.21 0.08 -10.81
CA GLU A 152 6.99 -0.65 -10.46
C GLU A 152 5.92 -0.53 -11.55
N ALA A 153 5.74 0.65 -12.12
CA ALA A 153 4.83 0.83 -13.24
C ALA A 153 5.18 -0.08 -14.44
N LEU A 154 6.48 -0.25 -14.73
CA LEU A 154 6.94 -1.16 -15.77
C LEU A 154 6.82 -2.64 -15.35
N ARG A 155 6.98 -2.97 -14.07
CA ARG A 155 6.70 -4.34 -13.55
C ARG A 155 5.23 -4.72 -13.69
N GLY A 156 4.32 -3.77 -13.52
CA GLY A 156 2.88 -3.96 -13.73
C GLY A 156 2.50 -4.45 -15.13
N LEU A 157 3.42 -4.41 -16.10
CA LEU A 157 3.22 -5.04 -17.41
C LEU A 157 3.11 -6.57 -17.34
N ARG A 158 3.52 -7.19 -16.22
CA ARG A 158 3.48 -8.64 -16.01
C ARG A 158 2.73 -9.06 -14.74
N ARG A 159 2.31 -8.12 -13.90
CA ARG A 159 1.69 -8.39 -12.61
C ARG A 159 0.23 -7.93 -12.61
N LYS A 160 -0.54 -8.53 -11.73
CA LYS A 160 -1.92 -8.10 -11.46
C LYS A 160 -1.88 -6.74 -10.77
N PRO A 161 -2.76 -5.79 -11.13
CA PRO A 161 -2.92 -4.58 -10.33
C PRO A 161 -3.42 -4.94 -8.94
N LEU A 162 -2.93 -4.24 -7.92
CA LEU A 162 -3.42 -4.37 -6.57
C LEU A 162 -4.75 -3.61 -6.47
N ASP A 163 -5.82 -4.21 -6.95
CA ASP A 163 -7.18 -3.68 -6.89
C ASP A 163 -8.14 -4.61 -6.13
N VAL A 164 -9.34 -4.09 -5.85
CA VAL A 164 -10.34 -4.80 -5.04
C VAL A 164 -10.79 -6.11 -5.68
N GLU A 165 -11.01 -6.11 -6.99
CA GLU A 165 -11.57 -7.27 -7.69
C GLU A 165 -10.60 -8.45 -7.69
N HIS A 166 -9.33 -8.19 -8.01
CA HIS A 166 -8.29 -9.20 -7.98
C HIS A 166 -8.01 -9.70 -6.56
N LEU A 167 -7.95 -8.78 -5.56
CA LEU A 167 -7.74 -9.20 -4.17
C LEU A 167 -8.90 -10.03 -3.63
N LEU A 168 -10.15 -9.68 -3.97
CA LEU A 168 -11.31 -10.48 -3.56
C LEU A 168 -11.34 -11.85 -4.24
N SER A 169 -10.91 -11.91 -5.50
CA SER A 169 -10.78 -13.18 -6.22
C SER A 169 -9.75 -14.11 -5.56
N ASP A 170 -8.57 -13.57 -5.23
CA ASP A 170 -7.43 -14.37 -4.81
C ASP A 170 -7.34 -14.55 -3.29
N PHE A 171 -7.86 -13.59 -2.49
CA PHE A 171 -7.76 -13.57 -1.02
C PHE A 171 -9.09 -13.35 -0.30
N GLY A 172 -10.20 -13.31 -1.02
CA GLY A 172 -11.53 -13.20 -0.43
C GLY A 172 -12.02 -14.51 0.21
N PRO A 173 -13.24 -14.53 0.80
CA PRO A 173 -13.74 -15.65 1.57
C PRO A 173 -13.97 -16.93 0.76
N LYS A 174 -14.02 -16.84 -0.56
CA LYS A 174 -14.17 -17.99 -1.48
C LYS A 174 -12.84 -18.49 -2.05
N SER A 175 -11.75 -17.81 -1.75
CA SER A 175 -10.42 -18.22 -2.20
C SER A 175 -9.95 -19.46 -1.47
N GLU A 176 -9.37 -20.39 -2.22
CA GLU A 176 -8.88 -21.65 -1.67
C GLU A 176 -7.77 -21.43 -0.63
N VAL A 177 -6.83 -20.51 -0.87
CA VAL A 177 -5.75 -20.20 0.06
C VAL A 177 -6.28 -19.58 1.34
N THR A 178 -7.29 -18.71 1.25
CA THR A 178 -7.94 -18.08 2.41
C THR A 178 -8.66 -19.13 3.26
N ILE A 179 -9.46 -19.98 2.64
CA ILE A 179 -10.19 -21.05 3.34
C ILE A 179 -9.21 -22.00 4.05
N LYS A 180 -8.15 -22.42 3.37
CA LYS A 180 -7.13 -23.31 3.95
C LYS A 180 -6.40 -22.68 5.14
N LEU A 181 -5.98 -21.41 5.01
CA LEU A 181 -5.27 -20.70 6.08
C LEU A 181 -6.17 -20.43 7.28
N VAL A 182 -7.38 -19.91 7.07
CA VAL A 182 -8.33 -19.67 8.17
C VAL A 182 -8.64 -20.97 8.90
N ARG A 183 -8.85 -22.07 8.17
CA ARG A 183 -9.07 -23.39 8.78
C ARG A 183 -7.86 -23.88 9.55
N ALA A 184 -6.65 -23.75 9.00
CA ALA A 184 -5.43 -24.16 9.70
C ALA A 184 -5.25 -23.36 11.01
N PHE A 185 -5.45 -22.06 10.99
CA PHE A 185 -5.44 -21.22 12.19
C PHE A 185 -6.50 -21.66 13.18
N TYR A 186 -7.73 -21.91 12.73
CA TYR A 186 -8.81 -22.40 13.60
C TYR A 186 -8.45 -23.71 14.30
N ASP A 187 -7.98 -24.71 13.56
CA ASP A 187 -7.62 -26.01 14.10
C ASP A 187 -6.45 -25.90 15.11
N MET A 188 -5.48 -25.01 14.85
CA MET A 188 -4.40 -24.69 15.77
C MET A 188 -4.90 -24.03 17.06
N ILE A 189 -5.79 -23.02 16.97
CA ILE A 189 -6.35 -22.31 18.15
C ILE A 189 -7.10 -23.29 19.05
N ILE A 190 -7.92 -24.18 18.48
CA ILE A 190 -8.67 -25.18 19.24
C ILE A 190 -7.75 -26.15 19.98
N SER A 191 -6.57 -26.43 19.43
CA SER A 191 -5.57 -27.33 20.01
C SER A 191 -4.59 -26.67 20.98
N LEU A 192 -4.66 -25.35 21.20
CA LEU A 192 -3.75 -24.61 22.08
C LEU A 192 -3.85 -25.09 23.53
N LYS A 193 -2.68 -25.24 24.17
CA LYS A 193 -2.59 -25.46 25.61
C LYS A 193 -2.96 -24.21 26.39
N ASP A 194 -3.63 -24.37 27.51
CA ASP A 194 -4.15 -23.25 28.32
C ASP A 194 -3.07 -22.33 28.89
N ASP A 195 -1.87 -22.83 29.12
CA ASP A 195 -0.71 -22.09 29.65
C ASP A 195 0.23 -21.52 28.55
N SER A 196 -0.15 -21.65 27.28
CA SER A 196 0.67 -21.17 26.17
C SER A 196 0.52 -19.65 25.95
N ARG A 197 1.62 -18.99 25.49
CA ARG A 197 1.59 -17.58 25.05
C ARG A 197 0.52 -17.35 23.97
N ALA A 198 0.39 -18.26 23.02
CA ALA A 198 -0.61 -18.19 21.97
C ALA A 198 -2.04 -18.15 22.54
N LYS A 199 -2.34 -18.95 23.58
CA LYS A 199 -3.64 -18.93 24.28
C LYS A 199 -3.89 -17.62 25.02
N LEU A 200 -2.84 -17.05 25.62
CA LEU A 200 -2.92 -15.76 26.29
C LEU A 200 -3.26 -14.64 25.27
N LEU A 201 -2.58 -14.59 24.14
CA LEU A 201 -2.84 -13.61 23.08
C LEU A 201 -4.27 -13.72 22.54
N PHE A 202 -4.78 -14.94 22.34
CA PHE A 202 -6.16 -15.18 21.95
C PHE A 202 -7.16 -14.66 23.01
N SER A 203 -6.89 -14.94 24.28
CA SER A 203 -7.76 -14.52 25.39
C SER A 203 -7.78 -12.99 25.56
N ASP A 204 -6.63 -12.33 25.43
CA ASP A 204 -6.52 -10.88 25.52
C ASP A 204 -7.19 -10.19 24.33
N TRP A 205 -6.98 -10.71 23.09
CA TRP A 205 -7.68 -10.23 21.91
C TRP A 205 -9.20 -10.36 22.10
N MET A 206 -9.69 -11.51 22.53
CA MET A 206 -11.11 -11.75 22.75
C MET A 206 -11.72 -10.76 23.74
N ARG A 207 -11.00 -10.46 24.84
CA ARG A 207 -11.44 -9.46 25.83
C ARG A 207 -11.56 -8.06 25.20
N LEU A 208 -10.55 -7.62 24.46
CA LEU A 208 -10.57 -6.31 23.79
C LEU A 208 -11.61 -6.26 22.68
N PHE A 209 -11.72 -7.31 21.89
CA PHE A 209 -12.68 -7.38 20.79
C PHE A 209 -14.12 -7.30 21.30
N ARG A 210 -14.45 -8.02 22.37
CA ARG A 210 -15.77 -7.94 23.03
C ARG A 210 -16.02 -6.55 23.63
N GLN A 211 -15.02 -5.92 24.21
CA GLN A 211 -15.14 -4.56 24.73
C GLN A 211 -15.39 -3.54 23.61
N ALA A 212 -14.67 -3.64 22.50
CA ALA A 212 -14.78 -2.72 21.38
C ALA A 212 -16.10 -2.86 20.60
N THR A 213 -16.61 -4.09 20.48
CA THR A 213 -17.73 -4.41 19.57
C THR A 213 -19.03 -4.77 20.29
N GLY A 214 -18.98 -5.08 21.57
CA GLY A 214 -20.13 -5.67 22.28
C GLY A 214 -20.49 -7.08 21.81
N TYR A 215 -19.57 -7.76 21.11
CA TYR A 215 -19.76 -9.07 20.49
C TYR A 215 -20.20 -10.16 21.46
N ARG A 216 -21.31 -10.83 21.14
CA ARG A 216 -21.85 -12.00 21.85
C ARG A 216 -22.21 -13.06 20.79
N PRO A 217 -21.43 -14.15 20.70
CA PRO A 217 -21.65 -15.16 19.66
C PRO A 217 -23.05 -15.77 19.68
N GLU A 218 -23.66 -15.87 20.86
CA GLU A 218 -24.99 -16.48 21.07
C GLU A 218 -26.11 -15.67 20.40
N GLU A 219 -25.88 -14.40 20.12
CA GLU A 219 -26.89 -13.48 19.55
C GLU A 219 -26.78 -13.35 18.02
N LEU A 220 -25.83 -14.08 17.38
CA LEU A 220 -25.46 -13.91 15.97
C LEU A 220 -25.82 -15.15 15.13
N GLU A 221 -26.95 -15.06 14.40
CA GLU A 221 -27.48 -16.14 13.55
C GLU A 221 -26.61 -16.40 12.30
N GLU A 222 -25.76 -15.46 11.91
CA GLU A 222 -24.90 -15.52 10.73
C GLU A 222 -23.65 -16.39 10.92
N LEU A 223 -23.21 -16.61 12.15
CA LEU A 223 -21.97 -17.33 12.46
C LEU A 223 -21.93 -18.78 11.97
N PRO A 224 -23.02 -19.59 12.03
CA PRO A 224 -23.03 -20.93 11.46
C PRO A 224 -22.78 -20.94 9.95
N LYS A 225 -23.34 -19.97 9.22
CA LYS A 225 -23.12 -19.81 7.79
C LYS A 225 -21.68 -19.46 7.50
N LEU A 226 -21.12 -18.49 8.24
CA LEU A 226 -19.71 -18.12 8.13
C LEU A 226 -18.78 -19.31 8.38
N ALA A 227 -19.03 -20.11 9.42
CA ALA A 227 -18.27 -21.32 9.70
C ALA A 227 -18.31 -22.31 8.53
N SER A 228 -19.49 -22.51 7.93
CA SER A 228 -19.67 -23.37 6.77
C SER A 228 -18.90 -22.88 5.53
N GLU A 229 -18.84 -21.56 5.31
CA GLU A 229 -18.06 -20.96 4.21
C GLU A 229 -16.58 -21.26 4.33
N TYR A 230 -16.02 -21.32 5.55
CA TYR A 230 -14.65 -21.73 5.82
C TYR A 230 -14.46 -23.25 6.01
N GLY A 231 -15.48 -24.04 5.72
CA GLY A 231 -15.41 -25.52 5.80
C GLY A 231 -15.34 -26.06 7.22
N ILE A 232 -15.72 -25.26 8.24
CA ILE A 232 -15.74 -25.66 9.67
C ILE A 232 -17.12 -26.18 10.00
N GLN A 233 -17.19 -27.42 10.48
CA GLN A 233 -18.46 -28.14 10.77
C GLN A 233 -18.46 -28.73 12.20
N GLY A 234 -19.64 -29.03 12.72
CA GLY A 234 -19.84 -29.61 14.05
C GLY A 234 -19.99 -28.57 15.15
N SER A 235 -19.40 -28.81 16.33
CA SER A 235 -19.40 -27.82 17.41
C SER A 235 -18.35 -26.75 17.15
N VAL A 236 -18.79 -25.55 16.76
CA VAL A 236 -17.93 -24.46 16.36
C VAL A 236 -17.64 -23.53 17.52
N ASN A 237 -16.37 -23.22 17.75
CA ASN A 237 -15.94 -22.11 18.59
C ASN A 237 -15.90 -20.83 17.75
N TYR A 238 -16.89 -19.98 17.84
CA TYR A 238 -17.02 -18.78 17.01
C TYR A 238 -15.96 -17.70 17.33
N ASP A 239 -15.52 -17.60 18.59
CA ASP A 239 -14.41 -16.71 18.95
C ASP A 239 -13.12 -17.11 18.23
N ALA A 240 -12.82 -18.42 18.20
CA ALA A 240 -11.68 -18.97 17.47
C ALA A 240 -11.81 -18.74 15.95
N LEU A 241 -13.00 -18.87 15.38
CA LEU A 241 -13.25 -18.61 13.97
C LEU A 241 -12.98 -17.13 13.61
N ILE A 242 -13.53 -16.19 14.36
CA ILE A 242 -13.31 -14.74 14.10
C ILE A 242 -11.83 -14.40 14.28
N PHE A 243 -11.18 -14.92 15.33
CA PHE A 243 -9.75 -14.68 15.54
C PHE A 243 -8.88 -15.26 14.40
N SER A 244 -9.28 -16.41 13.84
CA SER A 244 -8.57 -17.01 12.68
C SER A 244 -8.70 -16.16 11.42
N ILE A 245 -9.90 -15.61 11.16
CA ILE A 245 -10.13 -14.68 10.04
C ILE A 245 -9.30 -13.41 10.24
N HIS A 246 -9.29 -12.86 11.46
CA HIS A 246 -8.50 -11.68 11.80
C HIS A 246 -6.99 -11.96 11.68
N THR A 247 -6.52 -13.14 12.08
CA THR A 247 -5.11 -13.55 11.94
C THR A 247 -4.71 -13.61 10.47
N PHE A 248 -5.55 -14.23 9.62
CA PHE A 248 -5.31 -14.27 8.17
C PHE A 248 -5.22 -12.85 7.57
N TYR A 249 -6.18 -12.00 7.89
CA TYR A 249 -6.20 -10.64 7.38
C TYR A 249 -5.01 -9.82 7.89
N ALA A 250 -4.66 -9.94 9.17
CA ALA A 250 -3.49 -9.29 9.76
C ALA A 250 -2.19 -9.74 9.07
N LEU A 251 -2.03 -11.05 8.82
CA LEU A 251 -0.88 -11.58 8.10
C LEU A 251 -0.79 -10.97 6.69
N LEU A 252 -1.89 -10.91 5.96
CA LEU A 252 -1.91 -10.31 4.61
C LEU A 252 -1.54 -8.82 4.65
N LEU A 253 -2.07 -8.06 5.60
CA LEU A 253 -1.70 -6.64 5.80
C LEU A 253 -0.21 -6.47 6.08
N LYS A 254 0.36 -7.31 6.95
CA LYS A 254 1.79 -7.27 7.30
C LYS A 254 2.67 -7.61 6.10
N LEU A 255 2.28 -8.59 5.27
CA LEU A 255 2.99 -8.92 4.04
C LEU A 255 2.99 -7.76 3.04
N ILE A 256 1.84 -7.11 2.84
CA ILE A 256 1.73 -5.92 1.99
C ILE A 256 2.58 -4.77 2.54
N ALA A 257 2.50 -4.50 3.83
CA ALA A 257 3.29 -3.44 4.48
C ALA A 257 4.80 -3.73 4.40
N ALA A 258 5.22 -4.99 4.57
CA ALA A 258 6.61 -5.40 4.44
C ALA A 258 7.12 -5.22 3.01
N GLU A 259 6.32 -5.59 2.01
CA GLU A 259 6.70 -5.38 0.60
C GLU A 259 6.92 -3.90 0.28
N ILE A 260 6.03 -3.03 0.75
CA ILE A 260 6.17 -1.57 0.63
C ILE A 260 7.44 -1.09 1.35
N THR A 261 7.69 -1.60 2.53
CA THR A 261 8.88 -1.26 3.32
C THR A 261 10.17 -1.65 2.60
N TYR A 262 10.20 -2.82 1.98
CA TYR A 262 11.33 -3.27 1.15
C TYR A 262 11.50 -2.43 -0.10
N LEU A 263 10.40 -2.01 -0.72
CA LEU A 263 10.40 -1.18 -1.91
C LEU A 263 11.09 0.17 -1.68
N TYR A 264 10.79 0.83 -0.56
CA TYR A 264 11.32 2.17 -0.25
C TYR A 264 12.56 2.16 0.63
N GLY A 265 12.70 1.19 1.53
CA GLY A 265 13.83 1.07 2.46
C GLY A 265 14.98 0.17 1.99
N GLY A 266 14.84 -0.56 0.91
CA GLY A 266 15.67 -1.70 0.53
C GLY A 266 17.12 -1.42 0.08
N GLY A 267 17.69 -0.21 0.27
CA GLY A 267 19.09 0.08 -0.08
C GLY A 267 19.33 0.15 -1.60
N LYS A 268 20.54 -0.18 -2.06
CA LYS A 268 20.97 -0.02 -3.45
C LYS A 268 20.11 -0.77 -4.47
N PHE A 269 19.71 -2.01 -4.14
CA PHE A 269 18.98 -2.88 -5.04
C PHE A 269 17.48 -2.89 -4.70
N TYR A 270 16.68 -3.06 -5.73
CA TYR A 270 15.28 -3.40 -5.56
C TYR A 270 15.16 -4.76 -4.87
N ARG A 271 14.41 -4.84 -3.78
CA ARG A 271 14.15 -6.07 -3.05
C ARG A 271 12.66 -6.26 -2.87
N SER A 272 12.24 -7.52 -2.75
CA SER A 272 10.88 -7.93 -2.46
C SER A 272 10.92 -8.82 -1.23
N TYR A 273 10.18 -8.46 -0.19
CA TYR A 273 10.04 -9.29 1.01
C TYR A 273 9.35 -10.61 0.70
N ILE A 274 8.36 -10.58 -0.18
CA ILE A 274 7.61 -11.77 -0.59
C ILE A 274 8.51 -12.76 -1.33
N ALA A 275 9.40 -12.25 -2.19
CA ALA A 275 10.40 -13.10 -2.83
C ALA A 275 11.41 -13.66 -1.82
N GLU A 276 11.77 -12.90 -0.79
CA GLU A 276 12.65 -13.37 0.30
C GLU A 276 11.99 -14.48 1.11
N LEU A 277 10.67 -14.41 1.37
CA LEU A 277 9.91 -15.48 2.00
C LEU A 277 9.90 -16.79 1.17
N ASP A 278 9.64 -16.69 -0.13
CA ASP A 278 9.65 -17.87 -1.03
C ASP A 278 11.06 -18.48 -1.10
N ASP A 279 12.09 -17.65 -1.16
CA ASP A 279 13.50 -18.09 -1.13
C ASP A 279 13.88 -18.72 0.22
N ALA A 280 13.48 -18.14 1.34
CA ALA A 280 13.72 -18.66 2.68
C ALA A 280 13.13 -20.08 2.82
N TYR A 281 11.89 -20.27 2.37
CA TYR A 281 11.26 -21.58 2.42
C TYR A 281 11.89 -22.59 1.43
N SER A 282 12.11 -22.19 0.19
CA SER A 282 12.59 -23.08 -0.86
C SER A 282 14.04 -23.54 -0.67
N LYS A 283 14.89 -22.70 -0.05
CA LYS A 283 16.33 -22.96 0.16
C LYS A 283 16.67 -23.37 1.60
N GLY A 284 16.01 -22.77 2.59
CA GLY A 284 16.28 -22.96 4.01
C GLY A 284 15.24 -23.77 4.79
N GLY A 285 14.10 -24.10 4.15
CA GLY A 285 13.04 -24.92 4.74
C GLY A 285 12.26 -24.23 5.85
N LEU A 286 11.67 -25.04 6.74
CA LEU A 286 10.76 -24.59 7.80
C LEU A 286 11.38 -23.56 8.75
N ASP A 287 12.60 -23.83 9.21
CA ASP A 287 13.26 -22.99 10.22
C ASP A 287 13.65 -21.62 9.69
N GLU A 288 14.06 -21.53 8.42
CA GLU A 288 14.40 -20.28 7.79
C GLU A 288 13.17 -19.43 7.50
N LEU A 289 12.08 -20.04 6.99
CA LEU A 289 10.80 -19.37 6.82
C LEU A 289 10.29 -18.82 8.15
N LYS A 290 10.32 -19.64 9.21
CA LYS A 290 9.91 -19.22 10.56
C LYS A 290 10.72 -18.02 11.04
N ARG A 291 12.04 -18.02 10.83
CA ARG A 291 12.94 -16.92 11.21
C ARG A 291 12.60 -15.63 10.46
N THR A 292 12.37 -15.73 9.16
CA THR A 292 11.98 -14.59 8.32
C THR A 292 10.63 -14.01 8.75
N LEU A 293 9.65 -14.86 9.09
CA LEU A 293 8.37 -14.42 9.65
C LEU A 293 8.52 -13.82 11.06
N GLN A 294 9.42 -14.35 11.90
CA GLN A 294 9.69 -13.76 13.21
C GLN A 294 10.24 -12.32 13.12
N GLU A 295 11.10 -12.04 12.13
CA GLU A 295 11.56 -10.66 11.88
C GLU A 295 10.41 -9.74 11.47
N LEU A 296 9.48 -10.22 10.64
CA LEU A 296 8.24 -9.49 10.31
C LEU A 296 7.41 -9.23 11.56
N GLU A 297 7.06 -10.29 12.28
CA GLU A 297 6.13 -10.24 13.41
C GLU A 297 6.68 -9.51 14.63
N SER A 298 8.00 -9.34 14.74
CA SER A 298 8.64 -8.46 15.73
C SER A 298 8.68 -6.99 15.34
N GLY A 299 8.27 -6.64 14.12
CA GLY A 299 8.41 -5.28 13.58
C GLY A 299 9.82 -4.93 13.11
N GLY A 300 10.78 -5.86 13.20
CA GLY A 300 12.20 -5.63 12.90
C GLY A 300 12.45 -5.12 11.48
N ILE A 301 11.66 -5.57 10.51
CA ILE A 301 11.73 -5.12 9.12
C ILE A 301 11.45 -3.61 9.00
N PHE A 302 10.37 -3.14 9.63
CA PHE A 302 9.94 -1.75 9.59
C PHE A 302 10.97 -0.83 10.25
N LYS A 303 11.49 -1.27 11.40
CA LYS A 303 12.54 -0.56 12.13
C LYS A 303 13.85 -0.50 11.36
N ARG A 304 14.32 -1.61 10.82
CA ARG A 304 15.60 -1.69 10.13
C ARG A 304 15.63 -0.92 8.82
N LEU A 305 14.53 -0.93 8.06
CA LEU A 305 14.50 -0.39 6.70
C LEU A 305 13.99 1.05 6.63
N LEU A 306 13.01 1.41 7.45
CA LEU A 306 12.36 2.73 7.42
C LEU A 306 12.37 3.44 8.77
N SER A 307 13.11 2.91 9.77
CA SER A 307 13.20 3.45 11.13
C SER A 307 11.84 3.59 11.83
N ILE A 308 10.83 2.80 11.45
CA ILE A 308 9.50 2.82 12.05
C ILE A 308 9.50 1.92 13.30
N GLU A 309 9.29 2.51 14.48
CA GLU A 309 9.40 1.81 15.76
C GLU A 309 8.12 1.09 16.19
N ASN A 310 6.95 1.65 15.92
CA ASN A 310 5.69 1.24 16.52
C ASN A 310 4.72 0.50 15.56
N PHE A 311 5.18 0.04 14.39
CA PHE A 311 4.27 -0.50 13.36
C PHE A 311 3.40 -1.67 13.87
N LEU A 312 3.97 -2.57 14.66
CA LEU A 312 3.28 -3.74 15.24
C LEU A 312 3.06 -3.61 16.76
N GLU A 313 3.16 -2.43 17.33
CA GLU A 313 2.83 -2.22 18.74
C GLU A 313 1.36 -2.57 19.00
N GLY A 314 1.09 -3.42 20.01
CA GLY A 314 -0.25 -3.91 20.32
C GLY A 314 -0.79 -4.98 19.36
N ASP A 315 0.08 -5.67 18.60
CA ASP A 315 -0.32 -6.78 17.73
C ASP A 315 -0.62 -8.07 18.52
N TYR A 316 -1.72 -8.71 18.21
CA TYR A 316 -2.18 -9.98 18.81
C TYR A 316 -2.03 -11.16 17.84
N PHE A 317 -1.67 -10.94 16.60
CA PHE A 317 -1.82 -11.91 15.52
C PHE A 317 -0.54 -12.67 15.16
N SER A 318 0.53 -12.54 15.99
CA SER A 318 1.80 -13.28 15.82
C SER A 318 1.81 -14.66 16.49
N TRP A 319 0.74 -15.03 17.18
CA TRP A 319 0.60 -16.24 17.99
C TRP A 319 0.92 -17.53 17.24
N TYR A 320 0.64 -17.61 15.94
CA TYR A 320 0.84 -18.78 15.10
C TYR A 320 2.31 -19.23 15.01
N LEU A 321 3.25 -18.34 15.25
CA LEU A 321 4.68 -18.67 15.30
C LEU A 321 5.03 -19.61 16.46
N ASP A 322 4.26 -19.60 17.55
CA ASP A 322 4.51 -20.45 18.71
C ASP A 322 4.15 -21.92 18.41
N VAL A 323 3.25 -22.14 17.44
CA VAL A 323 2.75 -23.46 17.03
C VAL A 323 3.03 -23.75 15.53
N PHE A 324 4.02 -23.10 14.98
CA PHE A 324 4.36 -23.13 13.56
C PHE A 324 4.80 -24.52 13.11
N ASP A 325 4.09 -25.06 12.15
CA ASP A 325 4.35 -26.40 11.59
C ASP A 325 4.55 -26.36 10.06
N LYS A 326 4.82 -27.54 9.50
CA LYS A 326 5.05 -27.67 8.05
C LYS A 326 3.81 -27.35 7.23
N ASN A 327 2.62 -27.72 7.69
CA ASN A 327 1.37 -27.44 6.96
C ASN A 327 1.14 -25.93 6.84
N LEU A 328 1.32 -25.21 7.95
CA LEU A 328 1.21 -23.74 7.94
C LEU A 328 2.30 -23.10 7.07
N ALA A 329 3.53 -23.63 7.09
CA ALA A 329 4.61 -23.16 6.23
C ALA A 329 4.28 -23.29 4.73
N ASP A 330 3.75 -24.44 4.32
CA ASP A 330 3.32 -24.68 2.93
C ASP A 330 2.22 -23.69 2.50
N LEU A 331 1.24 -23.41 3.38
CA LEU A 331 0.14 -22.48 3.12
C LEU A 331 0.60 -21.02 3.06
N ILE A 332 1.50 -20.61 3.95
CA ILE A 332 2.06 -19.25 3.91
C ILE A 332 2.93 -19.04 2.67
N ALA A 333 3.70 -20.06 2.27
CA ALA A 333 4.46 -20.00 1.02
C ALA A 333 3.53 -19.94 -0.22
N GLU A 334 2.36 -20.61 -0.19
CA GLU A 334 1.34 -20.50 -1.23
C GLU A 334 0.76 -19.08 -1.28
N LEU A 335 0.40 -18.49 -0.12
CA LEU A 335 -0.06 -17.10 0.00
C LEU A 335 0.99 -16.11 -0.55
N ALA A 336 2.25 -16.26 -0.16
CA ALA A 336 3.34 -15.40 -0.62
C ALA A 336 3.51 -15.49 -2.15
N ARG A 337 3.46 -16.69 -2.73
CA ARG A 337 3.53 -16.87 -4.19
C ARG A 337 2.39 -16.20 -4.92
N GLN A 338 1.14 -16.30 -4.44
CA GLN A 338 0.01 -15.61 -5.03
C GLN A 338 0.15 -14.08 -4.90
N LEU A 339 0.62 -13.60 -3.74
CA LEU A 339 0.83 -12.17 -3.53
C LEU A 339 2.00 -11.63 -4.37
N SER A 340 2.98 -12.47 -4.75
CA SER A 340 4.06 -12.08 -5.66
C SER A 340 3.60 -11.75 -7.08
N ASP A 341 2.39 -12.16 -7.46
CA ASP A 341 1.78 -11.83 -8.75
C ASP A 341 1.24 -10.38 -8.79
N TYR A 342 1.24 -9.67 -7.67
CA TYR A 342 0.69 -8.33 -7.56
C TYR A 342 1.75 -7.24 -7.68
N GLU A 343 1.33 -6.13 -8.28
CA GLU A 343 2.06 -4.88 -8.25
C GLU A 343 1.59 -4.06 -7.03
N ILE A 344 2.46 -3.95 -6.02
CA ILE A 344 2.11 -3.33 -4.73
C ILE A 344 2.36 -1.82 -4.71
N ALA A 345 3.05 -1.27 -5.69
CA ALA A 345 3.36 0.16 -5.75
C ALA A 345 2.29 1.03 -6.42
N THR A 346 1.39 0.45 -7.21
CA THR A 346 0.27 1.19 -7.84
C THR A 346 -0.55 1.99 -6.81
N PRO A 347 -0.86 1.46 -5.60
CA PRO A 347 -1.56 2.21 -4.56
C PRO A 347 -0.89 3.52 -4.14
N GLN A 348 0.42 3.67 -4.34
CA GLN A 348 1.13 4.89 -3.95
C GLN A 348 0.99 6.03 -4.95
N LEU A 349 0.66 5.70 -6.20
CA LEU A 349 0.26 6.70 -7.19
C LEU A 349 -1.16 7.23 -6.88
N GLU A 350 -1.94 6.43 -6.13
CA GLU A 350 -3.29 6.76 -5.69
C GLU A 350 -3.52 6.25 -4.24
N PRO A 351 -3.02 6.94 -3.21
CA PRO A 351 -3.15 6.50 -1.82
C PRO A 351 -4.60 6.27 -1.37
N GLU A 352 -5.54 7.03 -1.95
CA GLU A 352 -6.98 6.88 -1.69
C GLU A 352 -7.53 5.55 -2.21
N PHE A 353 -6.99 5.06 -3.31
CA PHE A 353 -7.36 3.77 -3.89
C PHE A 353 -6.90 2.59 -3.01
N ALA A 354 -5.68 2.66 -2.49
CA ALA A 354 -5.14 1.64 -1.59
C ALA A 354 -5.97 1.47 -0.31
N ARG A 355 -6.42 2.58 0.26
CA ARG A 355 -7.26 2.59 1.45
C ARG A 355 -8.58 1.86 1.24
N ASP A 356 -9.29 2.17 0.15
CA ASP A 356 -10.54 1.51 -0.20
C ASP A 356 -10.35 0.00 -0.43
N LEU A 357 -9.21 -0.36 -0.98
CA LEU A 357 -8.79 -1.72 -1.25
C LEU A 357 -8.76 -2.61 0.01
N LEU A 358 -7.98 -2.22 1.01
CA LEU A 358 -7.82 -2.99 2.25
C LEU A 358 -9.14 -3.04 3.05
N LYS A 359 -9.84 -1.92 3.13
CA LYS A 359 -11.17 -1.84 3.72
C LYS A 359 -12.15 -2.80 3.07
N ARG A 360 -12.24 -2.81 1.74
CA ARG A 360 -13.17 -3.69 1.01
C ARG A 360 -12.79 -5.15 1.12
N LEU A 361 -11.51 -5.48 1.15
CA LEU A 361 -11.08 -6.85 1.38
C LEU A 361 -11.61 -7.36 2.73
N TYR A 362 -11.38 -6.61 3.83
CA TYR A 362 -11.90 -6.98 5.14
C TYR A 362 -13.44 -7.07 5.15
N GLN A 363 -14.13 -6.11 4.53
CA GLN A 363 -15.58 -6.09 4.43
C GLN A 363 -16.16 -7.34 3.75
N ASN A 364 -15.41 -8.01 2.90
CA ASN A 364 -15.84 -9.22 2.24
C ASN A 364 -15.45 -10.51 2.99
N LEU A 365 -14.41 -10.46 3.83
CA LEU A 365 -14.02 -11.60 4.67
C LEU A 365 -15.04 -11.87 5.78
N VAL A 366 -15.73 -10.83 6.23
CA VAL A 366 -16.76 -10.92 7.29
C VAL A 366 -18.09 -10.41 6.73
N PRO A 367 -19.20 -11.17 6.83
CA PRO A 367 -20.51 -10.76 6.34
C PRO A 367 -20.96 -9.39 6.86
N SER A 368 -21.66 -8.60 6.01
CA SER A 368 -22.08 -7.24 6.34
C SER A 368 -22.93 -7.16 7.62
N ASP A 369 -23.86 -8.10 7.77
CA ASP A 369 -24.78 -8.12 8.92
C ASP A 369 -24.04 -8.40 10.22
N LEU A 370 -23.03 -9.29 10.17
CA LEU A 370 -22.16 -9.56 11.30
C LEU A 370 -21.32 -8.32 11.66
N ARG A 371 -20.72 -7.65 10.68
CA ARG A 371 -19.93 -6.42 10.90
C ARG A 371 -20.80 -5.29 11.51
N HIS A 372 -22.01 -5.09 11.02
CA HIS A 372 -22.93 -4.11 11.59
C HIS A 372 -23.26 -4.41 13.07
N ARG A 373 -23.47 -5.68 13.42
CA ARG A 373 -23.67 -6.10 14.82
C ARG A 373 -22.42 -5.96 15.67
N LEU A 374 -21.23 -6.04 15.04
CA LEU A 374 -19.94 -5.78 15.70
C LEU A 374 -19.64 -4.28 15.85
N GLY A 375 -20.51 -3.41 15.39
CA GLY A 375 -20.29 -1.95 15.43
C GLY A 375 -19.23 -1.47 14.43
N GLU A 376 -18.83 -2.31 13.48
CA GLU A 376 -17.84 -1.98 12.47
C GLU A 376 -18.50 -1.24 11.29
N PHE A 377 -18.79 0.03 11.51
CA PHE A 377 -19.35 0.92 10.49
C PHE A 377 -18.22 1.66 9.80
N TYR A 378 -18.02 1.35 8.52
CA TYR A 378 -17.05 2.09 7.71
C TYR A 378 -17.71 3.28 7.02
N THR A 379 -17.19 4.47 7.29
CA THR A 379 -17.67 5.69 6.64
C THR A 379 -17.39 5.62 5.12
N PRO A 380 -18.40 5.79 4.26
CA PRO A 380 -18.18 5.89 2.82
C PRO A 380 -17.27 7.08 2.48
N ASP A 381 -16.42 6.93 1.50
CA ASP A 381 -15.42 7.95 1.14
C ASP A 381 -16.03 9.30 0.75
N TRP A 382 -17.16 9.26 0.02
CA TRP A 382 -17.86 10.49 -0.34
C TRP A 382 -18.35 11.28 0.89
N LEU A 383 -18.81 10.56 1.93
CA LEU A 383 -19.25 11.16 3.18
C LEU A 383 -18.06 11.68 3.99
N ALA A 384 -16.96 10.93 4.04
CA ALA A 384 -15.75 11.39 4.71
C ALA A 384 -15.14 12.61 4.04
N ASN A 385 -15.14 12.68 2.70
CA ASN A 385 -14.71 13.86 1.97
C ASN A 385 -15.62 15.07 2.25
N TYR A 386 -16.94 14.87 2.21
CA TYR A 386 -17.89 15.91 2.54
C TYR A 386 -17.69 16.48 3.95
N LEU A 387 -17.52 15.61 4.94
CA LEU A 387 -17.28 16.04 6.33
C LEU A 387 -15.95 16.78 6.50
N LEU A 388 -14.89 16.36 5.81
CA LEU A 388 -13.62 17.10 5.79
C LEU A 388 -13.77 18.49 5.17
N ASP A 389 -14.64 18.65 4.17
CA ASP A 389 -14.95 19.97 3.58
C ASP A 389 -15.73 20.84 4.57
N GLU A 390 -16.75 20.30 5.24
CA GLU A 390 -17.58 21.00 6.23
C GLU A 390 -16.76 21.51 7.44
N VAL A 391 -15.75 20.74 7.89
CA VAL A 391 -14.86 21.19 8.98
C VAL A 391 -13.73 22.12 8.51
N GLY A 392 -13.78 22.56 7.25
CA GLY A 392 -12.85 23.56 6.72
C GLY A 392 -11.52 23.01 6.23
N LEU A 393 -11.42 21.70 5.98
CA LEU A 393 -10.22 21.05 5.45
C LEU A 393 -10.31 20.77 3.93
N SER A 394 -11.16 21.50 3.21
CA SER A 394 -11.19 21.45 1.75
C SER A 394 -9.88 21.96 1.14
N PHE A 395 -9.55 21.49 -0.04
CA PHE A 395 -8.33 21.92 -0.74
C PHE A 395 -8.31 23.46 -0.98
N GLU A 396 -9.46 24.04 -1.36
CA GLU A 396 -9.61 25.47 -1.57
C GLU A 396 -9.36 26.25 -0.27
N ASN A 397 -9.83 25.74 0.87
CA ASN A 397 -9.64 26.40 2.15
C ASN A 397 -8.19 26.28 2.65
N LEU A 398 -7.53 25.13 2.42
CA LEU A 398 -6.11 24.99 2.71
C LEU A 398 -5.27 26.01 1.92
N ASN A 399 -5.57 26.23 0.65
CA ASN A 399 -4.92 27.27 -0.15
C ASN A 399 -5.14 28.68 0.41
N LYS A 400 -6.37 29.04 0.82
CA LYS A 400 -6.65 30.33 1.46
C LYS A 400 -5.88 30.53 2.77
N ILE A 401 -5.81 29.51 3.61
CA ILE A 401 -5.03 29.54 4.86
C ILE A 401 -3.53 29.72 4.54
N GLY A 402 -3.05 29.13 3.46
CA GLY A 402 -1.67 29.22 3.00
C GLY A 402 -1.27 30.56 2.37
N GLU A 403 -2.21 31.42 2.00
CA GLU A 403 -1.92 32.76 1.46
C GLU A 403 -1.13 33.64 2.43
N GLU A 404 -1.37 33.51 3.74
CA GLU A 404 -0.64 34.25 4.78
C GLU A 404 0.72 33.61 5.11
N ASP A 405 0.76 32.27 5.23
CA ASP A 405 1.92 31.48 5.54
C ASP A 405 1.75 30.09 4.90
N PRO A 406 2.57 29.72 3.91
CA PRO A 406 2.48 28.43 3.23
C PRO A 406 2.62 27.19 4.15
N LEU A 407 3.20 27.33 5.33
CA LEU A 407 3.33 26.24 6.31
C LEU A 407 2.11 26.09 7.21
N LYS A 408 1.23 27.10 7.29
CA LYS A 408 0.07 27.12 8.17
C LYS A 408 -0.90 25.94 7.93
N PRO A 409 -1.23 25.55 6.68
CA PRO A 409 -2.06 24.39 6.41
C PRO A 409 -1.45 23.08 6.92
N LEU A 410 -0.12 22.92 6.84
CA LEU A 410 0.57 21.73 7.30
C LEU A 410 0.59 21.62 8.84
N ASN A 411 0.46 22.73 9.55
CA ASN A 411 0.43 22.79 11.02
C ASN A 411 -0.96 22.51 11.63
N ILE A 412 -1.99 22.29 10.83
CA ILE A 412 -3.33 21.97 11.33
C ILE A 412 -3.31 20.58 11.96
N ARG A 413 -3.68 20.51 13.25
CA ARG A 413 -3.75 19.25 14.00
C ARG A 413 -5.10 18.59 13.81
N VAL A 414 -5.09 17.33 13.42
CA VAL A 414 -6.27 16.48 13.24
C VAL A 414 -6.15 15.25 14.11
N LEU A 415 -7.18 14.99 14.90
CA LEU A 415 -7.34 13.75 15.67
C LEU A 415 -8.63 13.04 15.25
N ASP A 416 -8.49 11.78 14.86
CA ASP A 416 -9.63 10.86 14.72
C ASP A 416 -9.62 9.90 15.91
N PRO A 417 -10.54 10.07 16.89
CA PRO A 417 -10.53 9.31 18.14
C PRO A 417 -11.12 7.90 18.01
N ALA A 418 -11.64 7.51 16.85
CA ALA A 418 -12.18 6.20 16.52
C ALA A 418 -11.92 5.90 15.03
N CYS A 419 -10.63 5.88 14.65
CA CYS A 419 -10.20 6.02 13.26
C CYS A 419 -10.54 4.82 12.36
N GLY A 420 -10.90 3.65 12.93
CA GLY A 420 -11.16 2.45 12.17
C GLY A 420 -9.97 2.10 11.26
N SER A 421 -10.21 2.02 9.97
CA SER A 421 -9.15 1.80 8.97
C SER A 421 -8.35 3.07 8.59
N GLY A 422 -8.57 4.20 9.27
CA GLY A 422 -7.86 5.46 9.00
C GLY A 422 -8.42 6.28 7.82
N THR A 423 -9.71 6.11 7.49
CA THR A 423 -10.34 6.73 6.31
C THR A 423 -10.16 8.25 6.29
N PHE A 424 -10.52 8.97 7.36
CA PHE A 424 -10.40 10.42 7.43
C PHE A 424 -8.94 10.88 7.38
N LEU A 425 -8.05 10.16 8.08
CA LEU A 425 -6.63 10.50 8.16
C LEU A 425 -5.96 10.43 6.80
N VAL A 426 -6.17 9.33 6.06
CA VAL A 426 -5.56 9.15 4.73
C VAL A 426 -6.13 10.13 3.70
N LEU A 427 -7.44 10.44 3.76
CA LEU A 427 -8.02 11.49 2.92
C LEU A 427 -7.41 12.85 3.20
N TYR A 428 -7.22 13.19 4.48
CA TYR A 428 -6.59 14.44 4.85
C TYR A 428 -5.12 14.49 4.43
N ILE A 429 -4.36 13.41 4.64
CA ILE A 429 -2.97 13.31 4.15
C ILE A 429 -2.90 13.52 2.63
N SER A 430 -3.85 12.98 1.86
CA SER A 430 -3.90 13.18 0.41
C SER A 430 -4.10 14.66 0.04
N ARG A 431 -4.94 15.39 0.79
CA ARG A 431 -5.14 16.84 0.60
C ARG A 431 -3.90 17.65 0.94
N LEU A 432 -3.24 17.31 2.06
CA LEU A 432 -1.98 17.95 2.45
C LEU A 432 -0.87 17.65 1.43
N ARG A 433 -0.83 16.43 0.90
CA ARG A 433 0.13 16.06 -0.16
C ARG A 433 -0.08 16.90 -1.41
N ARG A 434 -1.31 17.02 -1.88
CA ARG A 434 -1.65 17.86 -3.04
C ARG A 434 -1.25 19.31 -2.80
N TYR A 435 -1.56 19.83 -1.62
CA TYR A 435 -1.18 21.19 -1.22
C TYR A 435 0.35 21.36 -1.24
N ALA A 436 1.09 20.46 -0.61
CA ALA A 436 2.55 20.51 -0.54
C ALA A 436 3.22 20.38 -1.92
N GLU A 437 2.68 19.57 -2.83
CA GLU A 437 3.16 19.44 -4.21
C GLU A 437 2.97 20.77 -4.98
N GLU A 438 1.79 21.43 -4.85
CA GLU A 438 1.52 22.71 -5.52
C GLU A 438 2.36 23.87 -4.97
N HIS A 439 2.76 23.79 -3.68
CA HIS A 439 3.54 24.84 -3.00
C HIS A 439 5.01 24.49 -2.79
N TYR A 440 5.51 23.41 -3.41
CA TYR A 440 6.92 22.96 -3.31
C TYR A 440 7.38 22.64 -1.86
N LEU A 441 6.49 22.09 -1.02
CA LEU A 441 6.73 21.79 0.39
C LEU A 441 6.84 20.28 0.66
N THR A 442 6.99 19.45 -0.37
CA THR A 442 6.97 17.98 -0.27
C THR A 442 8.06 17.44 0.66
N ASP A 443 9.26 18.04 0.66
CA ASP A 443 10.38 17.64 1.51
C ASP A 443 10.09 17.81 3.02
N MET A 444 9.16 18.68 3.37
CA MET A 444 8.77 18.96 4.75
C MET A 444 7.53 18.18 5.19
N LEU A 445 6.72 17.72 4.22
CA LEU A 445 5.37 17.19 4.45
C LEU A 445 5.36 16.04 5.45
N LEU A 446 6.31 15.08 5.35
CA LEU A 446 6.33 13.90 6.23
C LEU A 446 6.31 14.30 7.72
N ARG A 447 7.17 15.23 8.11
CA ARG A 447 7.27 15.69 9.50
C ARG A 447 5.94 16.24 9.99
N TYR A 448 5.32 17.13 9.22
CA TYR A 448 4.04 17.74 9.61
C TYR A 448 2.90 16.71 9.68
N VAL A 449 2.88 15.75 8.77
CA VAL A 449 1.90 14.66 8.79
C VAL A 449 2.06 13.82 10.04
N LEU A 450 3.29 13.38 10.37
CA LEU A 450 3.55 12.57 11.57
C LEU A 450 3.24 13.32 12.88
N ASP A 451 3.50 14.64 12.93
CA ASP A 451 3.29 15.45 14.13
C ASP A 451 1.80 15.84 14.33
N ASN A 452 1.00 15.91 13.26
CA ASN A 452 -0.30 16.57 13.31
C ASN A 452 -1.50 15.70 12.91
N VAL A 453 -1.31 14.51 12.32
CA VAL A 453 -2.41 13.67 11.83
C VAL A 453 -2.45 12.36 12.62
N VAL A 454 -3.26 12.37 13.69
CA VAL A 454 -3.25 11.33 14.74
C VAL A 454 -4.56 10.53 14.73
N GLY A 455 -4.48 9.23 14.99
CA GLY A 455 -5.64 8.35 15.12
C GLY A 455 -5.58 7.45 16.36
N PHE A 456 -6.74 7.21 16.96
CA PHE A 456 -6.94 6.21 18.01
C PHE A 456 -7.99 5.21 17.58
N ASP A 457 -7.83 3.96 17.98
CA ASP A 457 -8.90 2.96 17.91
C ASP A 457 -8.72 1.92 19.02
N LEU A 458 -9.81 1.33 19.48
CA LEU A 458 -9.80 0.28 20.50
C LEU A 458 -9.61 -1.13 19.90
N ASN A 459 -9.90 -1.30 18.60
CA ASN A 459 -9.79 -2.58 17.91
C ASN A 459 -8.36 -2.75 17.35
N PRO A 460 -7.59 -3.77 17.82
CA PRO A 460 -6.21 -4.00 17.35
C PRO A 460 -6.09 -4.19 15.82
N LEU A 461 -7.09 -4.84 15.20
CA LEU A 461 -7.10 -5.05 13.75
C LEU A 461 -7.35 -3.76 12.98
N ALA A 462 -8.21 -2.88 13.51
CA ALA A 462 -8.44 -1.56 12.95
C ALA A 462 -7.16 -0.72 13.01
N VAL A 463 -6.46 -0.72 14.15
CA VAL A 463 -5.16 -0.04 14.31
C VAL A 463 -4.12 -0.55 13.30
N LEU A 464 -3.97 -1.86 13.14
CA LEU A 464 -3.05 -2.44 12.16
C LEU A 464 -3.43 -2.02 10.72
N THR A 465 -4.73 -2.04 10.40
CA THR A 465 -5.23 -1.61 9.09
C THR A 465 -4.95 -0.13 8.85
N ALA A 466 -5.22 0.72 9.86
CA ALA A 466 -4.96 2.15 9.77
C ALA A 466 -3.46 2.46 9.62
N ARG A 467 -2.58 1.77 10.36
CA ARG A 467 -1.11 1.91 10.20
C ARG A 467 -0.65 1.50 8.80
N THR A 468 -1.21 0.41 8.26
CA THR A 468 -0.90 -0.04 6.89
C THR A 468 -1.34 0.99 5.86
N ASN A 469 -2.55 1.54 5.99
CA ASN A 469 -3.06 2.59 5.10
C ASN A 469 -2.27 3.90 5.23
N TYR A 470 -1.88 4.24 6.45
CA TYR A 470 -1.02 5.41 6.71
C TYR A 470 0.37 5.23 6.08
N LEU A 471 0.99 4.06 6.26
CA LEU A 471 2.26 3.71 5.61
C LEU A 471 2.14 3.82 4.08
N LEU A 472 1.08 3.27 3.49
CA LEU A 472 0.79 3.41 2.05
C LEU A 472 0.72 4.87 1.61
N ALA A 473 0.15 5.75 2.44
CA ALA A 473 0.00 7.16 2.12
C ALA A 473 1.31 7.96 2.21
N VAL A 474 2.32 7.51 2.99
CA VAL A 474 3.53 8.29 3.27
C VAL A 474 4.85 7.59 2.94
N ALA A 475 4.83 6.32 2.49
CA ALA A 475 6.04 5.51 2.34
C ALA A 475 7.13 6.13 1.46
N ASP A 476 6.74 6.80 0.38
CA ASP A 476 7.65 7.51 -0.51
C ASP A 476 8.25 8.77 0.12
N LEU A 477 7.58 9.37 1.11
CA LEU A 477 8.07 10.53 1.85
C LEU A 477 9.10 10.12 2.92
N LEU A 478 9.15 8.84 3.31
CA LEU A 478 10.11 8.34 4.31
C LEU A 478 11.57 8.52 3.91
N ALA A 479 11.84 8.69 2.62
CA ALA A 479 13.16 9.09 2.12
C ALA A 479 13.65 10.43 2.70
N TYR A 480 12.74 11.30 3.13
CA TYR A 480 13.04 12.60 3.73
C TYR A 480 13.16 12.54 5.26
N SER A 481 12.94 11.34 5.85
CA SER A 481 13.09 11.16 7.31
C SER A 481 14.56 11.21 7.73
N THR A 482 14.86 11.96 8.78
CA THR A 482 16.21 12.10 9.35
C THR A 482 16.37 11.40 10.69
N GLY A 483 15.38 10.64 11.14
CA GLY A 483 15.39 10.02 12.46
C GLY A 483 14.37 8.89 12.60
N THR A 484 14.10 8.55 13.85
CA THR A 484 13.09 7.55 14.22
C THR A 484 11.70 8.01 13.81
N VAL A 485 10.91 7.10 13.26
CA VAL A 485 9.56 7.33 12.80
C VAL A 485 8.57 6.56 13.69
N GLU A 486 7.55 7.25 14.15
CA GLU A 486 6.36 6.62 14.74
C GLU A 486 5.15 6.94 13.86
N ILE A 487 4.40 5.91 13.48
CA ILE A 487 3.11 6.12 12.81
C ILE A 487 2.10 6.51 13.89
N PRO A 488 1.49 7.70 13.82
CA PRO A 488 0.70 8.25 14.92
C PRO A 488 -0.72 7.66 15.00
N ILE A 489 -0.78 6.33 14.97
CA ILE A 489 -2.00 5.53 15.14
C ILE A 489 -1.81 4.62 16.36
N TYR A 490 -2.66 4.78 17.37
CA TYR A 490 -2.48 4.12 18.66
C TYR A 490 -3.68 3.26 19.05
N LEU A 491 -3.39 2.11 19.65
CA LEU A 491 -4.40 1.28 20.31
C LEU A 491 -4.76 1.93 21.63
N ALA A 492 -5.89 2.62 21.69
CA ALA A 492 -6.29 3.40 22.85
C ALA A 492 -7.82 3.51 22.97
N ASP A 493 -8.29 3.54 24.23
CA ASP A 493 -9.66 3.92 24.54
C ASP A 493 -9.70 5.47 24.64
N SER A 494 -10.35 6.11 23.68
CA SER A 494 -10.47 7.57 23.62
C SER A 494 -11.47 8.17 24.62
N ILE A 495 -12.29 7.32 25.27
CA ILE A 495 -13.33 7.73 26.21
C ILE A 495 -12.86 7.52 27.66
N MET A 496 -12.22 6.38 27.93
CA MET A 496 -11.74 6.00 29.26
C MET A 496 -10.26 6.34 29.43
N VAL A 497 -9.94 7.60 29.71
CA VAL A 497 -8.59 7.99 30.11
C VAL A 497 -8.43 7.73 31.60
N GLU A 498 -7.54 6.82 31.98
CA GLU A 498 -7.14 6.66 33.39
C GLU A 498 -6.62 8.00 33.90
N LYS A 499 -7.27 8.56 34.94
CA LYS A 499 -6.69 9.69 35.66
C LYS A 499 -5.37 9.23 36.25
N GLN A 500 -4.26 9.68 35.69
CA GLN A 500 -2.97 9.54 36.36
C GLN A 500 -3.11 10.16 37.75
N GLY A 501 -3.17 9.29 38.75
CA GLY A 501 -3.16 9.71 40.16
C GLY A 501 -1.89 10.54 40.36
N LYS A 502 -2.05 11.76 40.86
CA LYS A 502 -0.91 12.52 41.39
C LYS A 502 -0.25 11.65 42.45
N MET A 503 0.96 11.15 42.17
CA MET A 503 1.88 10.75 43.25
C MET A 503 2.34 11.97 44.02
#